data_1b4f072d1133bc2a993d2b4652cc3de4
#
_entry.id   1b4f072d1133bc2a993d2b4652cc3de4
#
_cell.length_a   1.000
_cell.length_b   1.000
_cell.length_c   1.000
_cell.angle_alpha   90.00
_cell.angle_beta   90.00
_cell.angle_gamma   90.00
#
_symmetry.space_group_name_H-M   'P 1'
#
loop_
_entity.id
_entity.type
_entity.pdbx_description
1 polymer ?
#
loop_
_entity_poly.entity_id
_entity_poly.type
_entity_poly.pdbx_seq_one_letter_code
_entity_poly.pdbx_strand_id
1 'polypeptide(L)'
;MIVVRFFYTLAICLYSLGVRVAACFGNAKAKLWVEGRKPLLCDGRQQAAGDDWIWFHAASLGEFEQGRPVIEAIKRSYPQFKVLLSFFSPSGYEVRKDYPLADEVLYLPIDTPRHAEQWLSRHHFVAAFFIKYEFWFNYMRALQQKGIPLFYISLILKPDSYFFRWYGTWFRKQLAAVWHFFVQDEVTSELLKSNGMNDVTVCGDTRFDRVAAIAEQARPFPEMERFIDGRKCIIAGSTWPPDERLLAGFAKRLPADYCLIVAPHDVSASHVSQIKAMFPEALCYSKLDLERHANVLIVDAIGLLSQLYQYARFVYIGGGFGANIHNIQEPVSFGCPVVFGPRYDSFKEAVDLVARQGAFSIKNASELFSIFDLLIGDEQFYHKASKTCKDYLKSQLGATEIIMNGFKNALFLVK
;
A
#
# COMPACT_ATOMS: atom_id res chain seq x y z
N MET A 1 20.98 19.51 -22.19
CA MET A 1 20.83 18.35 -21.28
C MET A 1 21.58 18.54 -19.95
N ILE A 2 22.83 18.96 -19.93
CA ILE A 2 23.63 19.20 -18.70
C ILE A 2 23.00 20.27 -17.82
N VAL A 3 22.52 21.36 -18.43
CA VAL A 3 21.89 22.51 -17.73
C VAL A 3 20.64 22.09 -16.94
N VAL A 4 19.74 21.29 -17.54
CA VAL A 4 18.50 20.83 -16.84
C VAL A 4 18.86 19.92 -15.68
N ARG A 5 19.83 19.01 -15.85
CA ARG A 5 20.32 18.17 -14.76
C ARG A 5 20.91 18.99 -13.61
N PHE A 6 21.64 20.06 -13.92
CA PHE A 6 22.18 20.97 -12.91
C PHE A 6 21.05 21.60 -12.10
N PHE A 7 20.02 22.17 -12.75
CA PHE A 7 18.87 22.76 -12.05
C PHE A 7 18.08 21.73 -11.26
N TYR A 8 17.92 20.51 -11.78
CA TYR A 8 17.30 19.41 -11.04
C TYR A 8 18.08 19.11 -9.76
N THR A 9 19.39 18.92 -9.87
CA THR A 9 20.26 18.63 -8.71
C THR A 9 20.24 19.79 -7.70
N LEU A 10 20.25 21.04 -8.18
CA LEU A 10 20.13 22.22 -7.34
C LEU A 10 18.79 22.24 -6.59
N ALA A 11 17.67 21.92 -7.26
CA ALA A 11 16.35 21.83 -6.63
C ALA A 11 16.33 20.75 -5.54
N ILE A 12 16.94 19.58 -5.76
CA ILE A 12 17.09 18.52 -4.74
C ILE A 12 17.91 19.01 -3.53
N CYS A 13 19.00 19.75 -3.76
CA CYS A 13 19.81 20.32 -2.68
C CYS A 13 19.02 21.37 -1.88
N LEU A 14 18.26 22.25 -2.57
CA LEU A 14 17.40 23.24 -1.92
C LEU A 14 16.26 22.59 -1.13
N TYR A 15 15.65 21.54 -1.65
CA TYR A 15 14.67 20.73 -0.91
C TYR A 15 15.29 20.17 0.38
N SER A 16 16.49 19.57 0.29
CA SER A 16 17.19 19.03 1.45
C SER A 16 17.52 20.12 2.49
N LEU A 17 17.91 21.31 2.03
CA LEU A 17 18.15 22.46 2.91
C LEU A 17 16.87 22.88 3.62
N GLY A 18 15.73 22.96 2.89
CA GLY A 18 14.42 23.28 3.46
C GLY A 18 13.99 22.27 4.54
N VAL A 19 14.20 20.95 4.32
CA VAL A 19 13.91 19.93 5.33
C VAL A 19 14.81 20.09 6.57
N ARG A 20 16.10 20.44 6.39
CA ARG A 20 17.04 20.69 7.52
C ARG A 20 16.60 21.90 8.34
N VAL A 21 16.17 22.97 7.68
CA VAL A 21 15.61 24.16 8.33
C VAL A 21 14.34 23.78 9.12
N ALA A 22 13.40 23.05 8.52
CA ALA A 22 12.20 22.58 9.22
C ALA A 22 12.55 21.70 10.45
N ALA A 23 13.59 20.87 10.36
CA ALA A 23 14.07 20.07 11.48
C ALA A 23 14.60 20.95 12.62
N CYS A 24 15.31 22.05 12.33
CA CYS A 24 15.77 23.02 13.32
C CYS A 24 14.59 23.73 14.03
N PHE A 25 13.48 23.96 13.31
CA PHE A 25 12.26 24.52 13.90
C PHE A 25 11.37 23.49 14.61
N GLY A 26 11.85 22.27 14.84
CA GLY A 26 11.17 21.30 15.71
C GLY A 26 10.25 20.33 14.98
N ASN A 27 10.16 20.34 13.64
CA ASN A 27 9.33 19.38 12.91
C ASN A 27 9.89 17.95 13.09
N ALA A 28 9.11 17.09 13.78
CA ALA A 28 9.52 15.73 14.14
C ALA A 28 9.87 14.85 12.93
N LYS A 29 9.05 14.90 11.85
CA LYS A 29 9.32 14.13 10.62
C LYS A 29 10.59 14.59 9.93
N ALA A 30 10.84 15.90 9.89
CA ALA A 30 12.05 16.46 9.31
C ALA A 30 13.29 16.07 10.13
N LYS A 31 13.21 16.02 11.46
CA LYS A 31 14.29 15.53 12.32
C LYS A 31 14.65 14.09 11.99
N LEU A 32 13.67 13.17 11.98
CA LEU A 32 13.89 11.77 11.63
C LEU A 32 14.51 11.63 10.23
N TRP A 33 14.04 12.43 9.26
CA TRP A 33 14.56 12.43 7.89
C TRP A 33 16.03 12.83 7.83
N VAL A 34 16.44 13.85 8.59
CA VAL A 34 17.84 14.33 8.64
C VAL A 34 18.73 13.36 9.41
N GLU A 35 18.28 12.90 10.59
CA GLU A 35 19.06 12.03 11.47
C GLU A 35 19.32 10.67 10.84
N GLY A 36 18.32 10.06 10.21
CA GLY A 36 18.46 8.76 9.55
C GLY A 36 19.44 8.75 8.37
N ARG A 37 19.78 9.91 7.80
CA ARG A 37 20.75 10.02 6.69
C ARG A 37 22.18 10.33 7.14
N LYS A 38 22.40 10.74 8.40
CA LYS A 38 23.75 11.05 8.92
C LYS A 38 24.74 9.88 8.81
N PRO A 39 24.37 8.65 9.22
CA PRO A 39 25.29 7.51 9.14
C PRO A 39 25.76 7.21 7.71
N LEU A 40 24.89 7.43 6.73
CA LEU A 40 25.16 7.11 5.31
C LEU A 40 26.22 8.02 4.68
N LEU A 41 26.40 9.21 5.22
CA LEU A 41 27.38 10.20 4.73
C LEU A 41 28.81 9.92 5.23
N CYS A 42 28.93 9.13 6.30
CA CYS A 42 30.19 8.82 6.98
C CYS A 42 30.69 7.40 6.71
N ASP A 43 29.87 6.56 6.07
CA ASP A 43 30.15 5.13 5.94
C ASP A 43 31.03 4.87 4.71
N GLY A 44 32.32 4.80 4.93
CA GLY A 44 33.32 4.37 3.95
C GLY A 44 33.40 2.86 3.73
N ARG A 45 32.31 2.11 4.00
CA ARG A 45 32.29 0.66 3.78
C ARG A 45 32.51 0.37 2.30
N GLN A 46 33.64 -0.24 2.02
CA GLN A 46 33.92 -0.86 0.72
C GLN A 46 33.21 -2.21 0.64
N GLN A 47 32.84 -2.58 -0.58
CA GLN A 47 32.25 -3.88 -0.90
C GLN A 47 32.87 -5.01 -0.10
N ALA A 48 32.07 -5.74 0.66
CA ALA A 48 32.40 -7.13 0.98
C ALA A 48 32.30 -7.89 -0.35
N ALA A 49 33.46 -8.34 -0.85
CA ALA A 49 33.50 -9.13 -2.09
C ALA A 49 32.70 -10.42 -1.87
N GLY A 50 31.72 -10.68 -2.71
CA GLY A 50 31.12 -12.00 -2.82
C GLY A 50 29.60 -12.08 -2.98
N ASP A 51 28.82 -11.12 -2.49
CA ASP A 51 27.36 -11.21 -2.55
C ASP A 51 26.78 -10.37 -3.69
N ASP A 52 25.81 -10.92 -4.41
CA ASP A 52 24.99 -10.23 -5.38
C ASP A 52 23.77 -9.61 -4.68
N TRP A 53 23.55 -8.30 -4.90
CA TRP A 53 22.50 -7.55 -4.24
C TRP A 53 21.41 -7.08 -5.21
N ILE A 54 20.19 -7.12 -4.74
CA ILE A 54 19.02 -6.52 -5.42
C ILE A 54 18.58 -5.32 -4.58
N TRP A 55 18.48 -4.17 -5.23
CA TRP A 55 18.06 -2.93 -4.58
C TRP A 55 16.57 -2.66 -4.83
N PHE A 56 15.79 -2.54 -3.73
CA PHE A 56 14.41 -2.07 -3.76
C PHE A 56 14.32 -0.65 -3.19
N HIS A 57 13.62 0.23 -3.89
CA HIS A 57 13.38 1.59 -3.42
C HIS A 57 11.89 1.92 -3.38
N ALA A 58 11.41 2.40 -2.21
CA ALA A 58 10.06 2.91 -1.98
C ALA A 58 10.13 4.26 -1.27
N ALA A 59 9.28 5.24 -1.63
CA ALA A 59 9.26 6.49 -0.91
C ALA A 59 8.70 6.34 0.50
N SER A 60 7.65 5.57 0.65
CA SER A 60 6.83 5.48 1.86
C SER A 60 6.40 4.04 2.15
N LEU A 61 5.68 3.87 3.27
CA LEU A 61 5.07 2.58 3.62
C LEU A 61 4.08 2.09 2.55
N GLY A 62 3.31 3.00 1.94
CA GLY A 62 2.31 2.63 0.92
C GLY A 62 2.95 2.03 -0.34
N GLU A 63 4.05 2.63 -0.83
CA GLU A 63 4.79 2.05 -1.95
C GLU A 63 5.49 0.75 -1.57
N PHE A 64 6.06 0.66 -0.37
CA PHE A 64 6.65 -0.58 0.11
C PHE A 64 5.66 -1.74 0.04
N GLU A 65 4.40 -1.55 0.44
CA GLU A 65 3.39 -2.60 0.39
C GLU A 65 3.09 -3.09 -1.04
N GLN A 66 3.37 -2.28 -2.07
CA GLN A 66 3.33 -2.70 -3.48
C GLN A 66 4.60 -3.44 -3.92
N GLY A 67 5.77 -3.12 -3.35
CA GLY A 67 7.01 -3.83 -3.63
C GLY A 67 7.16 -5.14 -2.86
N ARG A 68 6.50 -5.24 -1.73
CA ARG A 68 6.65 -6.35 -0.77
C ARG A 68 6.40 -7.74 -1.38
N PRO A 69 5.33 -7.99 -2.17
CA PRO A 69 5.12 -9.30 -2.79
C PRO A 69 6.29 -9.72 -3.70
N VAL A 70 6.89 -8.76 -4.39
CA VAL A 70 8.04 -9.03 -5.27
C VAL A 70 9.30 -9.34 -4.43
N ILE A 71 9.54 -8.62 -3.33
CA ILE A 71 10.64 -8.92 -2.39
C ILE A 71 10.48 -10.33 -1.83
N GLU A 72 9.28 -10.68 -1.36
CA GLU A 72 8.96 -12.02 -0.83
C GLU A 72 9.15 -13.11 -1.88
N ALA A 73 8.73 -12.87 -3.13
CA ALA A 73 8.92 -13.81 -4.22
C ALA A 73 10.40 -13.98 -4.61
N ILE A 74 11.17 -12.90 -4.64
CA ILE A 74 12.62 -12.96 -4.91
C ILE A 74 13.35 -13.72 -3.81
N LYS A 75 13.11 -13.45 -2.54
CA LYS A 75 13.77 -14.16 -1.44
C LYS A 75 13.43 -15.66 -1.43
N ARG A 76 12.23 -16.02 -1.88
CA ARG A 76 11.81 -17.42 -2.01
C ARG A 76 12.46 -18.13 -3.20
N SER A 77 12.50 -17.46 -4.36
CA SER A 77 12.97 -18.07 -5.62
C SER A 77 14.48 -17.96 -5.83
N TYR A 78 15.10 -16.95 -5.23
CA TYR A 78 16.51 -16.61 -5.38
C TYR A 78 17.16 -16.28 -4.02
N PRO A 79 17.21 -17.25 -3.07
CA PRO A 79 17.70 -17.01 -1.71
C PRO A 79 19.18 -16.58 -1.64
N GLN A 80 19.93 -16.80 -2.71
CA GLN A 80 21.33 -16.38 -2.82
C GLN A 80 21.49 -14.86 -2.93
N PHE A 81 20.48 -14.13 -3.40
CA PHE A 81 20.57 -12.67 -3.51
C PHE A 81 20.29 -12.01 -2.15
N LYS A 82 21.13 -11.04 -1.83
CA LYS A 82 20.91 -10.09 -0.75
C LYS A 82 19.93 -9.00 -1.20
N VAL A 83 19.12 -8.51 -0.29
CA VAL A 83 18.16 -7.44 -0.56
C VAL A 83 18.51 -6.20 0.25
N LEU A 84 18.76 -5.09 -0.45
CA LEU A 84 18.80 -3.77 0.14
C LEU A 84 17.46 -3.08 -0.12
N LEU A 85 16.77 -2.70 0.95
CA LEU A 85 15.54 -1.92 0.90
C LEU A 85 15.84 -0.48 1.31
N SER A 86 15.47 0.48 0.48
CA SER A 86 15.66 1.88 0.80
C SER A 86 14.36 2.66 0.85
N PHE A 87 14.27 3.60 1.79
CA PHE A 87 13.15 4.50 1.93
C PHE A 87 13.56 5.97 1.78
N PHE A 88 12.68 6.78 1.20
CA PHE A 88 12.88 8.22 1.20
C PHE A 88 12.25 8.89 2.43
N SER A 89 11.07 8.45 2.85
CA SER A 89 10.29 9.01 3.95
C SER A 89 10.46 8.25 5.26
N PRO A 90 10.44 8.92 6.42
CA PRO A 90 10.37 8.27 7.73
C PRO A 90 9.17 7.34 7.90
N SER A 91 8.04 7.62 7.25
CA SER A 91 6.84 6.78 7.35
C SER A 91 7.04 5.34 6.89
N GLY A 92 7.95 5.10 5.94
CA GLY A 92 8.33 3.76 5.52
C GLY A 92 9.44 3.18 6.41
N TYR A 93 10.52 3.95 6.59
CA TYR A 93 11.70 3.49 7.30
C TYR A 93 11.41 3.12 8.76
N GLU A 94 10.78 4.00 9.53
CA GLU A 94 10.56 3.77 10.97
C GLU A 94 9.68 2.54 11.24
N VAL A 95 8.77 2.22 10.31
CA VAL A 95 7.88 1.06 10.42
C VAL A 95 8.55 -0.23 9.92
N ARG A 96 9.50 -0.13 8.98
CA ARG A 96 10.08 -1.29 8.28
C ARG A 96 11.59 -1.44 8.41
N LYS A 97 12.25 -0.66 9.28
CA LYS A 97 13.71 -0.76 9.50
C LYS A 97 14.21 -2.15 9.91
N ASP A 98 13.35 -2.93 10.55
CA ASP A 98 13.63 -4.31 10.97
C ASP A 98 12.89 -5.34 10.09
N TYR A 99 12.66 -5.02 8.80
CA TYR A 99 11.95 -5.93 7.89
C TYR A 99 12.78 -7.20 7.63
N PRO A 100 12.26 -8.41 8.00
CA PRO A 100 13.09 -9.62 8.11
C PRO A 100 13.57 -10.20 6.77
N LEU A 101 12.99 -9.78 5.65
CA LEU A 101 13.36 -10.24 4.31
C LEU A 101 14.29 -9.27 3.57
N ALA A 102 14.68 -8.15 4.19
CA ALA A 102 15.74 -7.30 3.70
C ALA A 102 17.00 -7.51 4.54
N ASP A 103 18.13 -7.70 3.88
CA ASP A 103 19.43 -7.84 4.54
C ASP A 103 19.97 -6.50 5.04
N GLU A 104 19.58 -5.40 4.36
CA GLU A 104 19.79 -4.02 4.82
C GLU A 104 18.53 -3.17 4.57
N VAL A 105 18.19 -2.31 5.53
CA VAL A 105 17.15 -1.29 5.37
C VAL A 105 17.74 0.07 5.66
N LEU A 106 17.70 0.98 4.69
CA LEU A 106 18.38 2.28 4.78
C LEU A 106 17.49 3.42 4.28
N TYR A 107 17.81 4.65 4.71
CA TYR A 107 17.30 5.83 4.00
C TYR A 107 18.07 6.02 2.70
N LEU A 108 17.38 6.37 1.61
CA LEU A 108 18.04 6.78 0.39
C LEU A 108 18.66 8.18 0.58
N PRO A 109 19.95 8.38 0.31
CA PRO A 109 20.55 9.72 0.27
C PRO A 109 19.88 10.60 -0.80
N ILE A 110 20.00 11.92 -0.66
CA ILE A 110 19.44 12.86 -1.66
C ILE A 110 20.02 12.60 -3.05
N ASP A 111 19.20 12.79 -4.08
CA ASP A 111 19.54 12.43 -5.46
C ASP A 111 20.55 13.42 -6.09
N THR A 112 21.81 13.25 -5.76
CA THR A 112 22.92 13.96 -6.39
C THR A 112 23.86 12.98 -7.10
N PRO A 113 24.63 13.43 -8.10
CA PRO A 113 25.59 12.55 -8.80
C PRO A 113 26.54 11.82 -7.86
N ARG A 114 27.08 12.54 -6.88
CA ARG A 114 28.03 11.99 -5.90
C ARG A 114 27.36 10.93 -5.01
N HIS A 115 26.17 11.20 -4.50
CA HIS A 115 25.48 10.23 -3.65
C HIS A 115 25.05 9.00 -4.43
N ALA A 116 24.63 9.16 -5.70
CA ALA A 116 24.26 8.02 -6.54
C ALA A 116 25.47 7.09 -6.80
N GLU A 117 26.65 7.66 -7.10
CA GLU A 117 27.88 6.90 -7.26
C GLU A 117 28.30 6.18 -5.96
N GLN A 118 28.29 6.88 -4.83
CA GLN A 118 28.62 6.31 -3.52
C GLN A 118 27.63 5.20 -3.12
N TRP A 119 26.35 5.38 -3.41
CA TRP A 119 25.32 4.36 -3.14
C TRP A 119 25.56 3.09 -3.93
N LEU A 120 25.80 3.21 -5.24
CA LEU A 120 26.05 2.06 -6.11
C LEU A 120 27.45 1.43 -5.94
N SER A 121 28.33 2.04 -5.15
CA SER A 121 29.61 1.44 -4.77
C SER A 121 29.56 0.66 -3.46
N ARG A 122 28.43 0.67 -2.73
CA ARG A 122 28.28 -0.05 -1.45
C ARG A 122 28.22 -1.57 -1.64
N HIS A 123 27.57 -2.02 -2.69
CA HIS A 123 27.34 -3.43 -2.98
C HIS A 123 27.43 -3.70 -4.48
N HIS A 124 27.62 -4.96 -4.83
CA HIS A 124 27.51 -5.43 -6.20
C HIS A 124 26.02 -5.62 -6.54
N PHE A 125 25.39 -4.57 -7.07
CA PHE A 125 23.98 -4.62 -7.47
C PHE A 125 23.81 -5.30 -8.81
N VAL A 126 23.00 -6.35 -8.86
CA VAL A 126 22.63 -7.07 -10.10
C VAL A 126 21.31 -6.58 -10.69
N ALA A 127 20.48 -5.91 -9.89
CA ALA A 127 19.24 -5.28 -10.33
C ALA A 127 18.78 -4.20 -9.33
N ALA A 128 17.94 -3.29 -9.82
CA ALA A 128 17.23 -2.32 -8.98
C ALA A 128 15.73 -2.30 -9.33
N PHE A 129 14.88 -2.19 -8.31
CA PHE A 129 13.43 -2.07 -8.42
C PHE A 129 12.97 -0.78 -7.77
N PHE A 130 12.40 0.13 -8.57
CA PHE A 130 11.78 1.35 -8.08
C PHE A 130 10.26 1.18 -8.10
N ILE A 131 9.63 1.57 -6.99
CA ILE A 131 8.22 1.30 -6.77
C ILE A 131 7.44 2.58 -7.05
N LYS A 132 6.46 2.49 -7.96
CA LYS A 132 5.49 3.55 -8.27
C LYS A 132 6.12 4.82 -8.86
N TYR A 133 6.14 5.94 -8.12
CA TYR A 133 6.47 7.28 -8.65
C TYR A 133 7.90 7.75 -8.32
N GLU A 134 8.82 6.84 -8.04
CA GLU A 134 10.16 7.16 -7.56
C GLU A 134 11.15 7.45 -8.70
N PHE A 135 11.09 8.66 -9.24
CA PHE A 135 11.93 9.10 -10.35
C PHE A 135 13.15 9.89 -9.86
N TRP A 136 14.21 9.18 -9.47
CA TRP A 136 15.47 9.73 -8.99
C TRP A 136 16.50 9.73 -10.12
N PHE A 137 16.56 10.81 -10.88
CA PHE A 137 17.23 10.86 -12.18
C PHE A 137 18.76 10.69 -12.12
N ASN A 138 19.43 11.10 -11.03
CA ASN A 138 20.86 10.83 -10.89
C ASN A 138 21.12 9.36 -10.56
N TYR A 139 20.27 8.73 -9.72
CA TYR A 139 20.33 7.27 -9.48
C TYR A 139 20.02 6.48 -10.74
N MET A 140 18.97 6.82 -11.48
CA MET A 140 18.61 6.18 -12.74
C MET A 140 19.78 6.21 -13.74
N ARG A 141 20.41 7.40 -13.89
CA ARG A 141 21.57 7.55 -14.76
C ARG A 141 22.77 6.74 -14.29
N ALA A 142 23.05 6.72 -13.00
CA ALA A 142 24.18 5.96 -12.44
C ALA A 142 23.99 4.45 -12.61
N LEU A 143 22.75 3.93 -12.44
CA LEU A 143 22.39 2.55 -12.74
C LEU A 143 22.66 2.22 -14.21
N GLN A 144 22.17 3.06 -15.13
CA GLN A 144 22.39 2.90 -16.57
C GLN A 144 23.90 2.89 -16.92
N GLN A 145 24.69 3.80 -16.35
CA GLN A 145 26.14 3.88 -16.60
C GLN A 145 26.91 2.66 -16.12
N LYS A 146 26.41 1.99 -15.07
CA LYS A 146 26.99 0.76 -14.54
C LYS A 146 26.39 -0.51 -15.17
N GLY A 147 25.45 -0.39 -16.12
CA GLY A 147 24.78 -1.52 -16.75
C GLY A 147 23.88 -2.31 -15.81
N ILE A 148 23.46 -1.72 -14.69
CA ILE A 148 22.56 -2.36 -13.72
C ILE A 148 21.11 -2.18 -14.20
N PRO A 149 20.36 -3.27 -14.47
CA PRO A 149 18.98 -3.17 -14.93
C PRO A 149 18.08 -2.56 -13.87
N LEU A 150 17.33 -1.53 -14.27
CA LEU A 150 16.34 -0.86 -13.45
C LEU A 150 14.93 -1.26 -13.88
N PHE A 151 14.14 -1.77 -12.95
CA PHE A 151 12.74 -2.10 -13.13
C PHE A 151 11.86 -1.11 -12.38
N TYR A 152 10.79 -0.64 -13.04
CA TYR A 152 9.69 0.00 -12.34
C TYR A 152 8.56 -0.98 -12.11
N ILE A 153 8.06 -1.06 -10.89
CA ILE A 153 6.92 -1.92 -10.53
C ILE A 153 5.76 -1.10 -10.00
N SER A 154 4.54 -1.55 -10.30
CA SER A 154 3.29 -0.90 -9.90
C SER A 154 3.18 0.57 -10.36
N LEU A 155 3.80 0.91 -11.49
CA LEU A 155 3.78 2.27 -12.03
C LEU A 155 2.39 2.63 -12.58
N ILE A 156 1.93 3.83 -12.26
CA ILE A 156 0.78 4.50 -12.88
C ILE A 156 1.22 5.88 -13.33
N LEU A 157 0.92 6.27 -14.56
CA LEU A 157 1.16 7.61 -15.08
C LEU A 157 -0.15 8.21 -15.61
N LYS A 158 -0.30 9.51 -15.42
CA LYS A 158 -1.46 10.25 -15.93
C LYS A 158 -1.06 11.06 -17.16
N PRO A 159 -1.99 11.32 -18.10
CA PRO A 159 -1.70 12.13 -19.29
C PRO A 159 -1.19 13.53 -18.98
N ASP A 160 -1.58 14.09 -17.83
CA ASP A 160 -1.16 15.42 -17.37
C ASP A 160 0.18 15.41 -16.62
N SER A 161 0.82 14.24 -16.46
CA SER A 161 2.15 14.13 -15.86
C SER A 161 3.18 14.99 -16.59
N TYR A 162 4.11 15.58 -15.84
CA TYR A 162 5.17 16.44 -16.38
C TYR A 162 6.04 15.78 -17.45
N PHE A 163 6.12 14.47 -17.49
CA PHE A 163 6.81 13.71 -18.54
C PHE A 163 6.21 13.98 -19.93
N PHE A 164 4.89 14.13 -20.02
CA PHE A 164 4.15 14.23 -21.29
C PHE A 164 3.80 15.68 -21.66
N ARG A 165 4.23 16.66 -20.86
CA ARG A 165 4.09 18.08 -21.19
C ARG A 165 5.14 18.50 -22.21
N TRP A 166 4.92 19.63 -22.88
CA TRP A 166 5.83 20.20 -23.90
C TRP A 166 7.26 20.41 -23.37
N TYR A 167 7.44 20.71 -22.07
CA TYR A 167 8.73 20.87 -21.40
C TYR A 167 9.29 19.55 -20.88
N GLY A 168 8.56 18.45 -20.98
CA GLY A 168 8.89 17.15 -20.39
C GLY A 168 9.97 16.35 -21.12
N THR A 169 10.48 16.83 -22.24
CA THR A 169 11.42 16.08 -23.09
C THR A 169 12.67 15.59 -22.37
N TRP A 170 13.24 16.38 -21.47
CA TRP A 170 14.40 15.95 -20.70
C TRP A 170 14.05 14.81 -19.75
N PHE A 171 12.94 14.91 -19.05
CA PHE A 171 12.45 13.89 -18.11
C PHE A 171 12.13 12.58 -18.84
N ARG A 172 11.44 12.64 -19.99
CA ARG A 172 11.18 11.45 -20.82
C ARG A 172 12.46 10.73 -21.25
N LYS A 173 13.49 11.49 -21.65
CA LYS A 173 14.78 10.88 -22.01
C LYS A 173 15.44 10.12 -20.87
N GLN A 174 15.16 10.46 -19.62
CA GLN A 174 15.69 9.70 -18.48
C GLN A 174 14.96 8.35 -18.33
N LEU A 175 13.69 8.24 -18.76
CA LEU A 175 12.95 6.98 -18.74
C LEU A 175 13.58 5.92 -19.65
N ALA A 176 14.36 6.31 -20.66
CA ALA A 176 15.15 5.38 -21.48
C ALA A 176 16.26 4.62 -20.71
N ALA A 177 16.54 5.02 -19.47
CA ALA A 177 17.44 4.29 -18.58
C ALA A 177 16.77 3.07 -17.90
N VAL A 178 15.45 2.96 -18.01
CA VAL A 178 14.68 1.88 -17.40
C VAL A 178 14.75 0.65 -18.28
N TRP A 179 15.08 -0.49 -17.67
CA TRP A 179 15.14 -1.76 -18.37
C TRP A 179 13.76 -2.28 -18.72
N HIS A 180 12.82 -2.22 -17.77
CA HIS A 180 11.44 -2.63 -17.98
C HIS A 180 10.46 -1.92 -17.06
N PHE A 181 9.27 -1.59 -17.59
CA PHE A 181 8.17 -1.00 -16.83
C PHE A 181 7.06 -2.03 -16.60
N PHE A 182 6.79 -2.38 -15.36
CA PHE A 182 5.62 -3.14 -14.95
C PHE A 182 4.55 -2.17 -14.45
N VAL A 183 3.54 -1.94 -15.27
CA VAL A 183 2.53 -0.91 -15.05
C VAL A 183 1.20 -1.51 -14.58
N GLN A 184 0.38 -0.70 -13.90
CA GLN A 184 -0.90 -1.19 -13.37
C GLN A 184 -2.02 -1.22 -14.40
N ASP A 185 -1.95 -0.39 -15.46
CA ASP A 185 -3.05 -0.23 -16.42
C ASP A 185 -2.58 0.04 -17.85
N GLU A 186 -3.51 -0.18 -18.79
CA GLU A 186 -3.27 0.05 -20.21
C GLU A 186 -3.04 1.52 -20.55
N VAL A 187 -3.66 2.45 -19.83
CA VAL A 187 -3.47 3.89 -20.07
C VAL A 187 -2.00 4.27 -19.85
N THR A 188 -1.40 3.79 -18.78
CA THR A 188 0.03 3.99 -18.52
C THR A 188 0.90 3.32 -19.58
N SER A 189 0.54 2.11 -19.99
CA SER A 189 1.23 1.36 -21.06
C SER A 189 1.23 2.14 -22.37
N GLU A 190 0.07 2.61 -22.81
CA GLU A 190 -0.08 3.39 -24.04
C GLU A 190 0.67 4.72 -23.98
N LEU A 191 0.63 5.42 -22.85
CA LEU A 191 1.40 6.65 -22.61
C LEU A 191 2.90 6.42 -22.75
N LEU A 192 3.43 5.34 -22.21
CA LEU A 192 4.85 5.01 -22.32
C LEU A 192 5.21 4.63 -23.76
N LYS A 193 4.47 3.72 -24.38
CA LYS A 193 4.71 3.25 -25.75
C LYS A 193 4.62 4.38 -26.78
N SER A 194 3.63 5.25 -26.70
CA SER A 194 3.47 6.41 -27.59
C SER A 194 4.60 7.45 -27.43
N ASN A 195 5.39 7.37 -26.35
CA ASN A 195 6.55 8.21 -26.11
C ASN A 195 7.90 7.44 -26.27
N GLY A 196 7.87 6.28 -26.92
CA GLY A 196 9.08 5.54 -27.35
C GLY A 196 9.66 4.58 -26.28
N MET A 197 8.97 4.33 -25.17
CA MET A 197 9.32 3.29 -24.20
C MET A 197 8.53 2.02 -24.52
N ASN A 198 9.17 1.02 -25.13
CA ASN A 198 8.50 -0.19 -25.60
C ASN A 198 8.57 -1.36 -24.63
N ASP A 199 9.53 -1.34 -23.70
CA ASP A 199 9.71 -2.39 -22.68
C ASP A 199 8.72 -2.20 -21.53
N VAL A 200 7.44 -2.43 -21.83
CA VAL A 200 6.30 -2.19 -20.92
C VAL A 200 5.39 -3.40 -20.89
N THR A 201 5.09 -3.88 -19.69
CA THR A 201 4.10 -4.94 -19.46
C THR A 201 3.03 -4.46 -18.47
N VAL A 202 1.76 -4.62 -18.83
CA VAL A 202 0.65 -4.41 -17.88
C VAL A 202 0.55 -5.64 -16.99
N CYS A 203 0.73 -5.44 -15.68
CA CYS A 203 0.69 -6.52 -14.68
C CYS A 203 -0.40 -6.33 -13.62
N GLY A 204 -0.94 -5.11 -13.47
CA GLY A 204 -1.86 -4.81 -12.38
C GLY A 204 -1.13 -4.35 -11.10
N ASP A 205 -1.85 -4.40 -9.98
CA ASP A 205 -1.36 -3.98 -8.66
C ASP A 205 -0.99 -5.21 -7.81
N THR A 206 0.28 -5.32 -7.46
CA THR A 206 0.84 -6.41 -6.66
C THR A 206 0.20 -6.56 -5.27
N ARG A 207 -0.47 -5.52 -4.75
CA ARG A 207 -1.19 -5.60 -3.48
C ARG A 207 -2.32 -6.63 -3.51
N PHE A 208 -2.93 -6.88 -4.68
CA PHE A 208 -3.97 -7.91 -4.80
C PHE A 208 -3.42 -9.31 -4.56
N ASP A 209 -2.22 -9.62 -5.07
CA ASP A 209 -1.57 -10.91 -4.81
C ASP A 209 -1.31 -11.08 -3.30
N ARG A 210 -0.92 -10.00 -2.63
CA ARG A 210 -0.66 -10.03 -1.19
C ARG A 210 -1.91 -10.27 -0.37
N VAL A 211 -2.98 -9.50 -0.63
CA VAL A 211 -4.22 -9.66 0.15
C VAL A 211 -4.87 -11.02 -0.10
N ALA A 212 -4.74 -11.58 -1.31
CA ALA A 212 -5.17 -12.94 -1.60
C ALA A 212 -4.37 -13.96 -0.80
N ALA A 213 -3.04 -13.84 -0.75
CA ALA A 213 -2.20 -14.73 0.05
C ALA A 213 -2.50 -14.63 1.56
N ILE A 214 -2.82 -13.44 2.08
CA ILE A 214 -3.26 -13.27 3.47
C ILE A 214 -4.60 -13.97 3.70
N ALA A 215 -5.55 -13.83 2.78
CA ALA A 215 -6.84 -14.47 2.88
C ALA A 215 -6.75 -16.01 2.85
N GLU A 216 -5.88 -16.57 1.98
CA GLU A 216 -5.63 -18.00 1.90
C GLU A 216 -4.96 -18.57 3.16
N GLN A 217 -4.14 -17.76 3.84
CA GLN A 217 -3.41 -18.15 5.06
C GLN A 217 -4.13 -17.72 6.34
N ALA A 218 -5.34 -17.19 6.24
CA ALA A 218 -6.11 -16.75 7.40
C ALA A 218 -6.33 -17.94 8.37
N ARG A 219 -6.01 -17.69 9.64
CA ARG A 219 -6.13 -18.71 10.70
C ARG A 219 -7.39 -18.43 11.52
N PRO A 220 -8.01 -19.47 12.08
CA PRO A 220 -9.09 -19.31 13.05
C PRO A 220 -8.67 -18.41 14.21
N PHE A 221 -9.60 -17.59 14.68
CA PHE A 221 -9.40 -16.64 15.77
C PHE A 221 -10.40 -16.97 16.89
N PRO A 222 -10.09 -17.89 17.82
CA PRO A 222 -11.04 -18.52 18.72
C PRO A 222 -11.86 -17.54 19.57
N GLU A 223 -11.26 -16.41 20.01
CA GLU A 223 -11.97 -15.40 20.78
C GLU A 223 -13.05 -14.70 19.94
N MET A 224 -12.75 -14.46 18.65
CA MET A 224 -13.71 -13.85 17.72
C MET A 224 -14.83 -14.83 17.36
N GLU A 225 -14.50 -16.09 17.14
CA GLU A 225 -15.51 -17.14 16.88
C GLU A 225 -16.48 -17.27 18.06
N ARG A 226 -15.97 -17.24 19.29
CA ARG A 226 -16.79 -17.27 20.51
C ARG A 226 -17.64 -16.00 20.67
N PHE A 227 -17.11 -14.82 20.33
CA PHE A 227 -17.91 -13.58 20.32
C PHE A 227 -19.01 -13.63 19.25
N ILE A 228 -18.67 -14.09 18.05
CA ILE A 228 -19.62 -14.17 16.92
C ILE A 228 -20.72 -15.19 17.21
N ASP A 229 -20.39 -16.31 17.81
CA ASP A 229 -21.33 -17.35 18.29
C ASP A 229 -22.38 -17.73 17.23
N GLY A 230 -21.93 -18.07 16.02
CA GLY A 230 -22.79 -18.45 14.89
C GLY A 230 -23.58 -17.32 14.24
N ARG A 231 -23.53 -16.09 14.76
CA ARG A 231 -24.19 -14.92 14.15
C ARG A 231 -23.47 -14.49 12.86
N LYS A 232 -24.20 -13.84 11.97
CA LYS A 232 -23.62 -13.17 10.81
C LYS A 232 -22.90 -11.90 11.26
N CYS A 233 -21.70 -11.66 10.76
CA CYS A 233 -20.86 -10.57 11.24
C CYS A 233 -20.76 -9.42 10.23
N ILE A 234 -20.98 -8.20 10.69
CA ILE A 234 -20.65 -6.97 9.96
C ILE A 234 -19.37 -6.41 10.57
N ILE A 235 -18.37 -6.11 9.74
CA ILE A 235 -17.10 -5.51 10.22
C ILE A 235 -16.97 -4.10 9.69
N ALA A 236 -16.79 -3.15 10.60
CA ALA A 236 -16.51 -1.76 10.29
C ALA A 236 -15.02 -1.50 10.55
N GLY A 237 -14.24 -1.41 9.47
CA GLY A 237 -12.79 -1.28 9.54
C GLY A 237 -12.31 0.14 9.33
N SER A 238 -11.26 0.54 10.08
CA SER A 238 -10.60 1.84 10.00
C SER A 238 -11.56 3.03 10.11
N THR A 239 -12.49 2.93 11.07
CA THR A 239 -13.54 3.95 11.27
C THR A 239 -12.98 5.23 11.89
N TRP A 240 -13.66 6.33 11.61
CA TRP A 240 -13.45 7.65 12.16
C TRP A 240 -14.75 8.17 12.82
N PRO A 241 -14.72 9.24 13.62
CA PRO A 241 -15.90 9.74 14.32
C PRO A 241 -17.14 9.97 13.47
N PRO A 242 -17.07 10.44 12.19
CA PRO A 242 -18.26 10.51 11.34
C PRO A 242 -18.87 9.13 11.02
N ASP A 243 -18.02 8.14 10.75
CA ASP A 243 -18.43 6.77 10.43
C ASP A 243 -19.08 6.11 11.65
N GLU A 244 -18.47 6.27 12.81
CA GLU A 244 -18.91 5.68 14.09
C GLU A 244 -20.27 6.18 14.52
N ARG A 245 -20.59 7.47 14.30
CA ARG A 245 -21.93 8.01 14.55
C ARG A 245 -23.01 7.35 13.68
N LEU A 246 -22.71 7.10 12.40
CA LEU A 246 -23.63 6.41 11.49
C LEU A 246 -23.86 4.97 11.92
N LEU A 247 -22.78 4.27 12.26
CA LEU A 247 -22.81 2.88 12.72
C LEU A 247 -23.53 2.73 14.06
N ALA A 248 -23.36 3.67 15.00
CA ALA A 248 -24.07 3.68 16.28
C ALA A 248 -25.60 3.84 16.08
N GLY A 249 -26.01 4.63 15.09
CA GLY A 249 -27.42 4.72 14.69
C GLY A 249 -27.95 3.39 14.17
N PHE A 250 -27.17 2.68 13.36
CA PHE A 250 -27.55 1.38 12.82
C PHE A 250 -27.54 0.27 13.89
N ALA A 251 -26.59 0.26 14.81
CA ALA A 251 -26.45 -0.76 15.84
C ALA A 251 -27.72 -0.91 16.72
N LYS A 252 -28.52 0.17 16.87
CA LYS A 252 -29.78 0.14 17.60
C LYS A 252 -30.89 -0.70 16.94
N ARG A 253 -30.71 -1.02 15.67
CA ARG A 253 -31.66 -1.82 14.85
C ARG A 253 -30.99 -3.08 14.27
N LEU A 254 -29.81 -3.44 14.78
CA LEU A 254 -29.10 -4.62 14.34
C LEU A 254 -29.93 -5.87 14.63
N PRO A 255 -30.19 -6.76 13.65
CA PRO A 255 -30.94 -7.99 13.88
C PRO A 255 -30.23 -8.90 14.90
N ALA A 256 -31.01 -9.70 15.63
CA ALA A 256 -30.46 -10.55 16.69
C ALA A 256 -29.51 -11.65 16.19
N ASP A 257 -29.66 -12.06 14.93
CA ASP A 257 -28.77 -13.01 14.26
C ASP A 257 -27.50 -12.34 13.64
N TYR A 258 -27.27 -11.05 13.94
CA TYR A 258 -26.10 -10.31 13.52
C TYR A 258 -25.29 -9.78 14.69
N CYS A 259 -23.98 -9.62 14.48
CA CYS A 259 -23.09 -8.86 15.33
C CYS A 259 -22.32 -7.81 14.50
N LEU A 260 -21.88 -6.75 15.18
CA LEU A 260 -21.08 -5.67 14.59
C LEU A 260 -19.72 -5.61 15.28
N ILE A 261 -18.65 -5.68 14.50
CA ILE A 261 -17.27 -5.45 14.98
C ILE A 261 -16.82 -4.09 14.46
N VAL A 262 -16.45 -3.19 15.36
CA VAL A 262 -15.94 -1.85 15.04
C VAL A 262 -14.44 -1.80 15.33
N ALA A 263 -13.62 -1.64 14.32
CA ALA A 263 -12.18 -1.48 14.42
C ALA A 263 -11.79 -0.04 14.02
N PRO A 264 -11.62 0.87 14.97
CA PRO A 264 -11.31 2.27 14.68
C PRO A 264 -9.90 2.43 14.11
N HIS A 265 -9.69 3.49 13.35
CA HIS A 265 -8.35 3.86 12.86
C HIS A 265 -7.42 4.33 13.99
N ASP A 266 -7.96 5.05 14.96
CA ASP A 266 -7.26 5.49 16.16
C ASP A 266 -7.72 4.64 17.37
N VAL A 267 -6.80 3.84 17.91
CA VAL A 267 -7.03 2.99 19.09
C VAL A 267 -6.59 3.65 20.40
N SER A 268 -6.38 4.97 20.43
CA SER A 268 -6.07 5.68 21.65
C SER A 268 -7.18 5.53 22.69
N ALA A 269 -6.81 5.46 23.98
CA ALA A 269 -7.77 5.25 25.05
C ALA A 269 -8.87 6.33 25.08
N SER A 270 -8.54 7.57 24.70
CA SER A 270 -9.50 8.67 24.60
C SER A 270 -10.52 8.44 23.52
N HIS A 271 -10.08 7.99 22.33
CA HIS A 271 -10.99 7.72 21.21
C HIS A 271 -11.84 6.48 21.45
N VAL A 272 -11.25 5.39 21.95
CA VAL A 272 -12.00 4.16 22.34
C VAL A 272 -13.07 4.49 23.38
N SER A 273 -12.78 5.38 24.35
CA SER A 273 -13.79 5.84 25.32
C SER A 273 -14.94 6.60 24.68
N GLN A 274 -14.67 7.43 23.65
CA GLN A 274 -15.72 8.11 22.88
C GLN A 274 -16.59 7.13 22.09
N ILE A 275 -15.99 6.12 21.45
CA ILE A 275 -16.74 5.08 20.75
C ILE A 275 -17.61 4.31 21.74
N LYS A 276 -17.08 3.94 22.91
CA LYS A 276 -17.84 3.22 23.93
C LYS A 276 -19.03 4.02 24.45
N ALA A 277 -18.93 5.35 24.51
CA ALA A 277 -20.07 6.20 24.85
C ALA A 277 -21.19 6.15 23.79
N MET A 278 -20.84 5.93 22.52
CA MET A 278 -21.82 5.76 21.44
C MET A 278 -22.41 4.35 21.39
N PHE A 279 -21.67 3.34 21.89
CA PHE A 279 -22.07 1.92 21.96
C PHE A 279 -21.99 1.41 23.40
N PRO A 280 -22.92 1.81 24.30
CA PRO A 280 -22.83 1.56 25.75
C PRO A 280 -22.71 0.07 26.12
N GLU A 281 -23.36 -0.81 25.35
CA GLU A 281 -23.38 -2.25 25.57
C GLU A 281 -22.21 -2.99 24.87
N ALA A 282 -21.34 -2.27 24.13
CA ALA A 282 -20.24 -2.90 23.42
C ALA A 282 -19.20 -3.49 24.39
N LEU A 283 -18.61 -4.61 23.98
CA LEU A 283 -17.40 -5.13 24.58
C LEU A 283 -16.17 -4.47 23.92
N CYS A 284 -15.06 -4.40 24.65
CA CYS A 284 -13.76 -4.04 24.08
C CYS A 284 -12.90 -5.30 23.97
N TYR A 285 -12.18 -5.44 22.88
CA TYR A 285 -11.35 -6.63 22.62
C TYR A 285 -10.26 -6.84 23.70
N SER A 286 -9.61 -5.76 24.12
CA SER A 286 -8.57 -5.82 25.17
C SER A 286 -9.09 -6.29 26.55
N LYS A 287 -10.41 -6.28 26.76
CA LYS A 287 -11.10 -6.66 28.00
C LYS A 287 -12.30 -7.55 27.68
N LEU A 288 -12.10 -8.47 26.72
CA LEU A 288 -13.16 -9.31 26.23
C LEU A 288 -13.64 -10.29 27.30
N ASP A 289 -14.86 -10.09 27.77
CA ASP A 289 -15.57 -10.98 28.65
C ASP A 289 -16.61 -11.76 27.82
N LEU A 290 -16.28 -13.01 27.54
CA LEU A 290 -17.10 -13.89 26.68
C LEU A 290 -18.33 -14.48 27.39
N GLU A 291 -18.49 -14.28 28.69
CA GLU A 291 -19.71 -14.65 29.43
C GLU A 291 -20.80 -13.58 29.28
N ARG A 292 -20.38 -12.37 28.91
CA ARG A 292 -21.30 -11.25 28.69
C ARG A 292 -21.78 -11.20 27.24
N HIS A 293 -23.07 -11.31 27.02
CA HIS A 293 -23.70 -11.13 25.71
C HIS A 293 -23.63 -9.67 25.26
N ALA A 294 -23.06 -9.45 24.07
CA ALA A 294 -23.10 -8.16 23.38
C ALA A 294 -23.22 -8.35 21.87
N ASN A 295 -23.89 -7.41 21.21
CA ASN A 295 -24.02 -7.43 19.75
C ASN A 295 -22.94 -6.59 19.06
N VAL A 296 -22.18 -5.80 19.82
CA VAL A 296 -21.11 -4.92 19.31
C VAL A 296 -19.80 -5.22 20.03
N LEU A 297 -18.73 -5.37 19.25
CA LEU A 297 -17.35 -5.47 19.75
C LEU A 297 -16.51 -4.31 19.18
N ILE A 298 -15.79 -3.61 20.04
CA ILE A 298 -14.82 -2.59 19.67
C ILE A 298 -13.44 -3.25 19.70
N VAL A 299 -12.74 -3.26 18.58
CA VAL A 299 -11.36 -3.78 18.47
C VAL A 299 -10.38 -2.64 18.74
N ASP A 300 -9.94 -2.55 19.97
CA ASP A 300 -9.01 -1.56 20.50
C ASP A 300 -7.55 -2.01 20.42
N ALA A 301 -7.21 -2.81 19.41
CA ALA A 301 -5.87 -3.34 19.16
C ALA A 301 -5.51 -3.20 17.67
N ILE A 302 -4.21 -2.95 17.41
CA ILE A 302 -3.68 -2.79 16.06
C ILE A 302 -3.29 -4.16 15.47
N GLY A 303 -3.44 -4.32 14.14
CA GLY A 303 -2.91 -5.46 13.38
C GLY A 303 -3.85 -6.67 13.26
N LEU A 304 -5.06 -6.60 13.82
CA LEU A 304 -6.03 -7.70 13.77
C LEU A 304 -6.99 -7.62 12.57
N LEU A 305 -7.28 -6.41 12.10
CA LEU A 305 -8.37 -6.12 11.17
C LEU A 305 -8.32 -6.95 9.88
N SER A 306 -7.14 -7.10 9.28
CA SER A 306 -6.97 -7.89 8.04
C SER A 306 -7.35 -9.35 8.18
N GLN A 307 -7.17 -9.94 9.37
CA GLN A 307 -7.56 -11.32 9.65
C GLN A 307 -9.04 -11.44 10.02
N LEU A 308 -9.62 -10.39 10.62
CA LEU A 308 -11.02 -10.41 11.02
C LEU A 308 -11.97 -10.44 9.83
N TYR A 309 -11.60 -9.92 8.68
CA TYR A 309 -12.44 -9.93 7.48
C TYR A 309 -12.88 -11.32 7.02
N GLN A 310 -12.20 -12.39 7.43
CA GLN A 310 -12.62 -13.77 7.16
C GLN A 310 -14.01 -14.11 7.74
N TYR A 311 -14.45 -13.38 8.79
CA TYR A 311 -15.73 -13.59 9.45
C TYR A 311 -16.83 -12.68 8.92
N ALA A 312 -16.48 -11.70 8.08
CA ALA A 312 -17.44 -10.70 7.64
C ALA A 312 -18.41 -11.23 6.58
N ARG A 313 -19.69 -11.01 6.79
CA ARG A 313 -20.69 -11.13 5.73
C ARG A 313 -20.54 -9.97 4.73
N PHE A 314 -20.43 -8.75 5.23
CA PHE A 314 -20.06 -7.56 4.47
C PHE A 314 -19.33 -6.57 5.37
N VAL A 315 -18.68 -5.58 4.76
CA VAL A 315 -17.75 -4.70 5.46
C VAL A 315 -18.11 -3.24 5.22
N TYR A 316 -18.01 -2.43 6.27
CA TYR A 316 -17.96 -0.98 6.16
C TYR A 316 -16.51 -0.51 6.27
N ILE A 317 -16.05 0.35 5.35
CA ILE A 317 -14.71 0.95 5.40
C ILE A 317 -14.80 2.44 5.69
N GLY A 318 -14.16 2.84 6.76
CA GLY A 318 -14.14 4.22 7.23
C GLY A 318 -13.25 5.16 6.40
N GLY A 319 -13.32 6.44 6.75
CA GLY A 319 -12.54 7.52 6.16
C GLY A 319 -13.20 8.24 4.99
N GLY A 320 -14.21 7.65 4.36
CA GLY A 320 -14.87 8.22 3.18
C GLY A 320 -15.66 9.51 3.43
N PHE A 321 -15.95 9.85 4.67
CA PHE A 321 -16.49 11.17 5.07
C PHE A 321 -15.40 12.17 5.45
N GLY A 322 -14.14 11.73 5.49
CA GLY A 322 -12.96 12.54 5.79
C GLY A 322 -12.16 12.88 4.53
N ALA A 323 -10.88 12.51 4.52
CA ALA A 323 -9.99 12.76 3.37
C ALA A 323 -10.26 11.78 2.21
N ASN A 324 -10.29 10.47 2.52
CA ASN A 324 -10.51 9.37 1.58
C ASN A 324 -10.83 8.09 2.35
N ILE A 325 -11.38 7.07 1.66
CA ILE A 325 -11.56 5.72 2.21
C ILE A 325 -10.20 5.07 2.53
N HIS A 326 -10.23 4.11 3.44
CA HIS A 326 -9.11 3.20 3.68
C HIS A 326 -9.08 2.03 2.68
N ASN A 327 -8.14 1.10 2.88
CA ASN A 327 -7.93 -0.05 1.99
C ASN A 327 -9.16 -0.95 1.93
N ILE A 328 -9.70 -1.14 0.72
CA ILE A 328 -10.82 -2.07 0.46
C ILE A 328 -10.37 -3.42 -0.11
N GLN A 329 -9.11 -3.54 -0.53
CA GLN A 329 -8.59 -4.76 -1.15
C GLN A 329 -8.60 -5.93 -0.16
N GLU A 330 -8.37 -5.65 1.14
CA GLU A 330 -8.39 -6.68 2.19
C GLU A 330 -9.77 -7.34 2.33
N PRO A 331 -10.89 -6.63 2.58
CA PRO A 331 -12.20 -7.29 2.64
C PRO A 331 -12.63 -7.92 1.31
N VAL A 332 -12.26 -7.31 0.19
CA VAL A 332 -12.54 -7.86 -1.15
C VAL A 332 -11.83 -9.21 -1.36
N SER A 333 -10.66 -9.43 -0.73
CA SER A 333 -9.95 -10.70 -0.83
C SER A 333 -10.69 -11.87 -0.18
N PHE A 334 -11.56 -11.59 0.78
CA PHE A 334 -12.49 -12.58 1.36
C PHE A 334 -13.83 -12.64 0.62
N GLY A 335 -14.00 -11.86 -0.44
CA GLY A 335 -15.23 -11.79 -1.21
C GLY A 335 -16.36 -11.01 -0.48
N CYS A 336 -16.01 -10.14 0.46
CA CYS A 336 -16.98 -9.34 1.19
C CYS A 336 -17.45 -8.14 0.36
N PRO A 337 -18.76 -7.92 0.19
CA PRO A 337 -19.28 -6.64 -0.28
C PRO A 337 -18.82 -5.50 0.63
N VAL A 338 -18.51 -4.33 0.05
CA VAL A 338 -17.93 -3.22 0.80
C VAL A 338 -18.84 -2.00 0.72
N VAL A 339 -19.06 -1.33 1.87
CA VAL A 339 -19.80 -0.06 1.98
C VAL A 339 -18.88 1.02 2.54
N PHE A 340 -18.95 2.24 2.00
CA PHE A 340 -18.10 3.34 2.43
C PHE A 340 -18.70 4.71 2.10
N GLY A 341 -18.13 5.77 2.68
CA GLY A 341 -18.54 7.16 2.43
C GLY A 341 -18.16 7.66 1.02
N PRO A 342 -18.53 8.91 0.67
CA PRO A 342 -18.55 9.39 -0.72
C PRO A 342 -17.17 9.71 -1.33
N ARG A 343 -16.08 9.77 -0.54
CA ARG A 343 -14.75 10.14 -1.06
C ARG A 343 -13.91 8.90 -1.35
N TYR A 344 -14.07 8.33 -2.54
CA TYR A 344 -13.40 7.10 -2.98
C TYR A 344 -12.79 7.18 -4.38
N ASP A 345 -12.99 8.27 -5.13
CA ASP A 345 -12.63 8.40 -6.55
C ASP A 345 -11.13 8.24 -6.84
N SER A 346 -10.28 8.42 -5.82
CA SER A 346 -8.84 8.22 -5.94
C SER A 346 -8.41 6.75 -5.89
N PHE A 347 -9.33 5.83 -5.62
CA PHE A 347 -9.09 4.39 -5.54
C PHE A 347 -9.76 3.68 -6.71
N LYS A 348 -8.97 3.25 -7.68
CA LYS A 348 -9.48 2.59 -8.89
C LYS A 348 -10.35 1.39 -8.56
N GLU A 349 -9.91 0.56 -7.61
CA GLU A 349 -10.64 -0.63 -7.16
C GLU A 349 -12.02 -0.30 -6.56
N ALA A 350 -12.14 0.85 -5.89
CA ALA A 350 -13.44 1.29 -5.35
C ALA A 350 -14.37 1.76 -6.46
N VAL A 351 -13.85 2.54 -7.42
CA VAL A 351 -14.60 3.00 -8.59
C VAL A 351 -15.10 1.80 -9.42
N ASP A 352 -14.21 0.85 -9.70
CA ASP A 352 -14.53 -0.34 -10.48
C ASP A 352 -15.60 -1.20 -9.78
N LEU A 353 -15.48 -1.41 -8.46
CA LEU A 353 -16.41 -2.22 -7.69
C LEU A 353 -17.77 -1.55 -7.50
N VAL A 354 -17.82 -0.22 -7.36
CA VAL A 354 -19.09 0.51 -7.34
C VAL A 354 -19.81 0.37 -8.68
N ALA A 355 -19.11 0.55 -9.79
CA ALA A 355 -19.68 0.37 -11.12
C ALA A 355 -20.23 -1.05 -11.37
N ARG A 356 -19.61 -2.07 -10.75
CA ARG A 356 -19.99 -3.48 -10.87
C ARG A 356 -20.94 -3.97 -9.77
N GLN A 357 -21.34 -3.12 -8.85
CA GLN A 357 -22.21 -3.48 -7.70
C GLN A 357 -21.59 -4.50 -6.72
N GLY A 358 -20.27 -4.51 -6.57
CA GLY A 358 -19.55 -5.21 -5.50
C GLY A 358 -19.28 -4.32 -4.29
N ALA A 359 -19.28 -2.99 -4.49
CA ALA A 359 -19.17 -2.02 -3.42
C ALA A 359 -20.24 -0.92 -3.55
N PHE A 360 -20.51 -0.23 -2.44
CA PHE A 360 -21.62 0.74 -2.35
C PHE A 360 -21.13 2.00 -1.62
N SER A 361 -21.27 3.15 -2.27
CA SER A 361 -20.97 4.45 -1.66
C SER A 361 -22.24 5.04 -1.05
N ILE A 362 -22.11 5.58 0.17
CA ILE A 362 -23.24 6.21 0.91
C ILE A 362 -22.87 7.64 1.31
N LYS A 363 -23.89 8.50 1.39
CA LYS A 363 -23.73 9.92 1.73
C LYS A 363 -24.26 10.29 3.11
N ASN A 364 -25.14 9.45 3.69
CA ASN A 364 -25.85 9.74 4.94
C ASN A 364 -26.37 8.45 5.59
N ALA A 365 -26.97 8.60 6.78
CA ALA A 365 -27.51 7.47 7.55
C ALA A 365 -28.64 6.72 6.83
N SER A 366 -29.51 7.42 6.10
CA SER A 366 -30.61 6.78 5.38
C SER A 366 -30.10 5.85 4.29
N GLU A 367 -29.09 6.30 3.52
CA GLU A 367 -28.46 5.48 2.49
C GLU A 367 -27.72 4.28 3.10
N LEU A 368 -26.98 4.49 4.23
CA LEU A 368 -26.35 3.41 4.97
C LEU A 368 -27.36 2.34 5.35
N PHE A 369 -28.46 2.75 5.98
CA PHE A 369 -29.48 1.82 6.45
C PHE A 369 -30.14 1.06 5.29
N SER A 370 -30.42 1.75 4.18
CA SER A 370 -31.02 1.11 2.99
C SER A 370 -30.08 0.05 2.39
N ILE A 371 -28.78 0.33 2.27
CA ILE A 371 -27.81 -0.63 1.73
C ILE A 371 -27.59 -1.79 2.71
N PHE A 372 -27.50 -1.51 4.01
CA PHE A 372 -27.33 -2.56 5.02
C PHE A 372 -28.56 -3.46 5.07
N ASP A 373 -29.77 -2.88 5.04
CA ASP A 373 -31.03 -3.64 5.01
C ASP A 373 -31.11 -4.56 3.77
N LEU A 374 -30.64 -4.11 2.59
CA LEU A 374 -30.53 -4.95 1.40
C LEU A 374 -29.50 -6.08 1.56
N LEU A 375 -28.30 -5.79 2.09
CA LEU A 375 -27.25 -6.81 2.31
C LEU A 375 -27.63 -7.83 3.40
N ILE A 376 -28.53 -7.44 4.31
CA ILE A 376 -29.06 -8.31 5.39
C ILE A 376 -30.23 -9.13 4.91
N GLY A 377 -31.21 -8.51 4.27
CA GLY A 377 -32.51 -9.10 3.98
C GLY A 377 -32.65 -9.76 2.61
N ASP A 378 -31.80 -9.37 1.63
CA ASP A 378 -31.83 -9.94 0.28
C ASP A 378 -30.61 -10.80 0.00
N GLU A 379 -30.76 -12.12 0.14
CA GLU A 379 -29.68 -13.09 -0.10
C GLU A 379 -29.20 -13.05 -1.56
N GLN A 380 -30.06 -12.80 -2.54
CA GLN A 380 -29.66 -12.74 -3.94
C GLN A 380 -28.79 -11.50 -4.20
N PHE A 381 -29.17 -10.35 -3.65
CA PHE A 381 -28.40 -9.13 -3.71
C PHE A 381 -27.01 -9.31 -3.07
N TYR A 382 -26.97 -9.89 -1.85
CA TYR A 382 -25.72 -10.19 -1.17
C TYR A 382 -24.84 -11.13 -2.00
N HIS A 383 -25.35 -12.26 -2.48
CA HIS A 383 -24.57 -13.22 -3.24
C HIS A 383 -24.04 -12.64 -4.55
N LYS A 384 -24.83 -11.79 -5.23
CA LYS A 384 -24.38 -11.08 -6.44
C LYS A 384 -23.20 -10.15 -6.11
N ALA A 385 -23.31 -9.33 -5.06
CA ALA A 385 -22.24 -8.42 -4.65
C ALA A 385 -20.97 -9.16 -4.21
N SER A 386 -21.12 -10.22 -3.40
CA SER A 386 -20.01 -11.07 -2.97
C SER A 386 -19.31 -11.75 -4.15
N LYS A 387 -20.08 -12.29 -5.10
CA LYS A 387 -19.53 -12.88 -6.33
C LYS A 387 -18.74 -11.85 -7.13
N THR A 388 -19.28 -10.63 -7.26
CA THR A 388 -18.59 -9.52 -7.95
C THR A 388 -17.23 -9.23 -7.30
N CYS A 389 -17.14 -9.17 -5.97
CA CYS A 389 -15.89 -8.97 -5.25
C CYS A 389 -14.88 -10.09 -5.54
N LYS A 390 -15.32 -11.36 -5.49
CA LYS A 390 -14.49 -12.53 -5.80
C LYS A 390 -13.99 -12.54 -7.24
N ASP A 391 -14.85 -12.25 -8.19
CA ASP A 391 -14.51 -12.21 -9.61
C ASP A 391 -13.57 -11.03 -9.92
N TYR A 392 -13.77 -9.89 -9.26
CA TYR A 392 -12.88 -8.75 -9.35
C TYR A 392 -11.48 -9.10 -8.84
N LEU A 393 -11.38 -9.66 -7.62
CA LEU A 393 -10.09 -10.10 -7.07
C LEU A 393 -9.36 -11.01 -8.07
N LYS A 394 -10.02 -12.07 -8.54
CA LYS A 394 -9.43 -13.03 -9.49
C LYS A 394 -8.88 -12.34 -10.74
N SER A 395 -9.55 -11.30 -11.24
CA SER A 395 -9.13 -10.55 -12.42
C SER A 395 -7.91 -9.66 -12.18
N GLN A 396 -7.54 -9.43 -10.91
CA GLN A 396 -6.42 -8.56 -10.52
C GLN A 396 -5.17 -9.34 -10.07
N LEU A 397 -5.26 -10.68 -9.94
CA LEU A 397 -4.16 -11.53 -9.50
C LEU A 397 -3.12 -11.77 -10.60
N GLY A 398 -1.89 -12.10 -10.21
CA GLY A 398 -0.81 -12.51 -11.10
C GLY A 398 0.24 -11.44 -11.37
N ALA A 399 0.08 -10.24 -10.82
CA ALA A 399 1.03 -9.14 -11.01
C ALA A 399 2.46 -9.51 -10.58
N THR A 400 2.59 -10.15 -9.43
CA THR A 400 3.89 -10.59 -8.89
C THR A 400 4.54 -11.64 -9.80
N GLU A 401 3.78 -12.60 -10.32
CA GLU A 401 4.28 -13.65 -11.21
C GLU A 401 4.80 -13.06 -12.53
N ILE A 402 4.05 -12.12 -13.12
CA ILE A 402 4.44 -11.40 -14.34
C ILE A 402 5.78 -10.68 -14.14
N ILE A 403 5.93 -9.97 -13.01
CA ILE A 403 7.16 -9.26 -12.65
C ILE A 403 8.33 -10.24 -12.48
N MET A 404 8.11 -11.35 -11.78
CA MET A 404 9.13 -12.37 -11.56
C MET A 404 9.60 -13.03 -12.85
N ASN A 405 8.69 -13.28 -13.79
CA ASN A 405 9.03 -13.80 -15.11
C ASN A 405 9.86 -12.80 -15.93
N GLY A 406 9.50 -11.52 -15.91
CA GLY A 406 10.30 -10.47 -16.55
C GLY A 406 11.68 -10.29 -15.92
N PHE A 407 11.78 -10.36 -14.61
CA PHE A 407 13.07 -10.33 -13.89
C PHE A 407 13.96 -11.52 -14.25
N LYS A 408 13.38 -12.73 -14.27
CA LYS A 408 14.08 -13.96 -14.68
C LYS A 408 14.70 -13.82 -16.07
N ASN A 409 13.93 -13.31 -17.03
CA ASN A 409 14.43 -13.10 -18.41
C ASN A 409 15.61 -12.11 -18.46
N ALA A 410 15.56 -11.04 -17.65
CA ALA A 410 16.66 -10.08 -17.58
C ALA A 410 17.94 -10.69 -17.00
N LEU A 411 17.84 -11.54 -15.96
CA LEU A 411 19.00 -12.24 -15.37
C LEU A 411 19.71 -13.15 -16.38
N PHE A 412 18.99 -13.72 -17.34
CA PHE A 412 19.60 -14.54 -18.42
C PHE A 412 20.27 -13.71 -19.50
N LEU A 413 19.89 -12.45 -19.69
CA LEU A 413 20.46 -11.55 -20.69
C LEU A 413 21.70 -10.78 -20.18
N VAL A 414 21.87 -10.67 -18.88
CA VAL A 414 22.99 -9.95 -18.23
C VAL A 414 24.18 -10.88 -17.91
N LYS A 415 23.98 -12.21 -18.01
CA LYS A 415 25.07 -13.22 -17.98
C LYS A 415 25.65 -13.44 -19.37
#